data_cbc8289fa949409d6d4e982441643e63
#
_entry.id   cbc8289fa949409d6d4e982441643e63
#
_cell.length_a   1.000
_cell.length_b   1.000
_cell.length_c   1.000
_cell.angle_alpha   90.00
_cell.angle_beta   90.00
_cell.angle_gamma   90.00
#
_symmetry.space_group_name_H-M   'P 1'
#
loop_
_entity.id
_entity.type
_entity.pdbx_description
1 polymer ?
#
loop_
_entity_poly.entity_id
_entity_poly.type
_entity_poly.pdbx_seq_one_letter_code
_entity_poly.pdbx_strand_id
1 'polypeptide(L)'
;KESIDICVARKKELIKTLIVCGVNSVKYNWEKEIQIHSNEGCVMVDGKTMDVRVQQLNDWYRGSAYFGVINIESLRNEKIQDALYLGIKDGYIGAIIVDEIHKAKNGGSQQGKALRFLKAPVKIGLSGTPMNKAEDLWNILTWLGVERRSFYSFRNAYCTMGGFGGYKVIGYKNLNDLNAELNTVMLRRKKEEVLDLPPKLYSTEYVELTTAQKKQYRDIKNGIVADMENILASVNPLNCTLRLRQLTSGNPNLTDDSPKLDRIKEMLEEEIIPNGHKAIIFSQWSTIAKDLGIELSEYDPIVITGEVPPEQRQRLVDNFQTNPHCKVAIGTIGAMGTGLTLNKASYVFFMDKAWNSGDNAQAEDRAHRIGTVGAVNVISMVAKGTIDEAVEDYLLENKDLIDRVVDGKGSKQDIKTILNKLLSI
;
A
#
# COMPACT_ATOMS: atom_id res chain seq x y z
N LYS A 1 -17.33 -7.93 3.91
CA LYS A 1 -18.71 -8.30 4.27
C LYS A 1 -19.73 -7.45 3.52
N GLU A 2 -19.85 -6.14 3.77
CA GLU A 2 -20.90 -5.28 3.20
C GLU A 2 -21.04 -5.40 1.67
N SER A 3 -19.94 -5.44 0.92
CA SER A 3 -19.97 -5.60 -0.53
C SER A 3 -20.51 -6.96 -0.97
N ILE A 4 -20.24 -8.03 -0.21
CA ILE A 4 -20.82 -9.35 -0.41
C ILE A 4 -22.33 -9.30 -0.16
N ASP A 5 -22.73 -8.76 0.99
CA ASP A 5 -24.15 -8.65 1.40
C ASP A 5 -24.99 -7.87 0.37
N ILE A 6 -24.45 -6.72 -0.11
CA ILE A 6 -25.13 -5.91 -1.15
C ILE A 6 -25.34 -6.71 -2.44
N CYS A 7 -24.31 -7.42 -2.90
CA CYS A 7 -24.38 -8.19 -4.13
C CYS A 7 -25.32 -9.40 -4.00
N VAL A 8 -25.26 -10.12 -2.87
CA VAL A 8 -26.14 -11.27 -2.60
C VAL A 8 -27.61 -10.86 -2.47
N ALA A 9 -27.89 -9.75 -1.77
CA ALA A 9 -29.24 -9.20 -1.63
C ALA A 9 -29.89 -8.86 -3.00
N ARG A 10 -29.07 -8.50 -3.99
CA ARG A 10 -29.51 -8.14 -5.36
C ARG A 10 -29.20 -9.23 -6.39
N LYS A 11 -28.94 -10.44 -5.97
CA LYS A 11 -28.51 -11.55 -6.84
C LYS A 11 -29.42 -11.76 -8.06
N LYS A 12 -30.74 -11.61 -7.89
CA LYS A 12 -31.69 -11.79 -8.98
C LYS A 12 -31.52 -10.74 -10.11
N GLU A 13 -31.06 -9.54 -9.79
CA GLU A 13 -30.79 -8.46 -10.74
C GLU A 13 -29.39 -8.56 -11.33
N LEU A 14 -28.41 -8.94 -10.51
CA LEU A 14 -27.00 -8.85 -10.84
C LEU A 14 -26.45 -10.11 -11.53
N ILE A 15 -27.20 -11.22 -11.51
CA ILE A 15 -26.88 -12.53 -12.09
C ILE A 15 -25.56 -13.09 -11.53
N LYS A 16 -24.42 -12.43 -11.78
CA LYS A 16 -23.11 -12.78 -11.26
C LYS A 16 -22.32 -11.54 -10.83
N THR A 17 -21.42 -11.71 -9.88
CA THR A 17 -20.55 -10.68 -9.36
C THR A 17 -19.08 -11.05 -9.58
N LEU A 18 -18.34 -10.19 -10.28
CA LEU A 18 -16.89 -10.29 -10.44
C LEU A 18 -16.18 -9.55 -9.30
N ILE A 19 -15.23 -10.21 -8.66
CA ILE A 19 -14.32 -9.62 -7.68
C ILE A 19 -12.93 -9.52 -8.31
N VAL A 20 -12.41 -8.30 -8.41
CA VAL A 20 -11.06 -8.00 -8.89
C VAL A 20 -10.17 -7.70 -7.68
N CYS A 21 -9.25 -8.60 -7.37
CA CYS A 21 -8.36 -8.46 -6.22
C CYS A 21 -7.12 -7.65 -6.57
N GLY A 22 -6.79 -6.66 -5.76
CA GLY A 22 -5.60 -5.85 -5.90
C GLY A 22 -4.29 -6.58 -5.60
N VAL A 23 -4.33 -7.72 -4.90
CA VAL A 23 -3.16 -8.53 -4.54
C VAL A 23 -3.46 -10.01 -4.72
N ASN A 24 -2.51 -10.73 -5.31
CA ASN A 24 -2.69 -12.15 -5.63
C ASN A 24 -2.95 -13.03 -4.40
N SER A 25 -2.28 -12.74 -3.29
CA SER A 25 -2.44 -13.49 -2.03
C SER A 25 -3.82 -13.30 -1.37
N VAL A 26 -4.55 -12.24 -1.72
CA VAL A 26 -5.86 -11.92 -1.12
C VAL A 26 -7.01 -12.66 -1.79
N LYS A 27 -6.81 -13.29 -2.95
CA LYS A 27 -7.86 -14.07 -3.63
C LYS A 27 -8.48 -15.15 -2.72
N TYR A 28 -7.64 -15.93 -2.05
CA TYR A 28 -8.10 -17.00 -1.15
C TYR A 28 -8.79 -16.46 0.12
N ASN A 29 -8.46 -15.21 0.53
CA ASN A 29 -9.20 -14.57 1.61
C ASN A 29 -10.62 -14.21 1.16
N TRP A 30 -10.80 -13.77 -0.09
CA TRP A 30 -12.13 -13.53 -0.64
C TRP A 30 -12.98 -14.79 -0.68
N GLU A 31 -12.40 -15.92 -1.06
CA GLU A 31 -13.10 -17.20 -1.03
C GLU A 31 -13.60 -17.55 0.39
N LYS A 32 -12.73 -17.41 1.39
CA LYS A 32 -13.10 -17.62 2.80
C LYS A 32 -14.19 -16.65 3.27
N GLU A 33 -14.05 -15.36 2.96
CA GLU A 33 -15.06 -14.35 3.32
C GLU A 33 -16.42 -14.61 2.65
N ILE A 34 -16.43 -15.06 1.40
CA ILE A 34 -17.65 -15.46 0.71
C ILE A 34 -18.31 -16.64 1.44
N GLN A 35 -17.55 -17.66 1.83
CA GLN A 35 -18.05 -18.83 2.56
C GLN A 35 -18.58 -18.46 3.96
N ILE A 36 -17.94 -17.50 4.64
CA ILE A 36 -18.36 -17.04 5.99
C ILE A 36 -19.64 -16.20 5.91
N HIS A 37 -19.78 -15.36 4.90
CA HIS A 37 -20.83 -14.34 4.81
C HIS A 37 -21.93 -14.64 3.81
N SER A 38 -21.86 -15.76 3.06
CA SER A 38 -22.88 -16.16 2.11
C SER A 38 -22.91 -17.68 1.91
N ASN A 39 -24.01 -18.18 1.30
CA ASN A 39 -24.11 -19.56 0.84
C ASN A 39 -23.78 -19.69 -0.65
N GLU A 40 -23.11 -18.70 -1.24
CA GLU A 40 -22.87 -18.62 -2.67
C GLU A 40 -21.53 -19.27 -3.07
N GLY A 41 -21.54 -19.93 -4.23
CA GLY A 41 -20.32 -20.50 -4.80
C GLY A 41 -19.39 -19.44 -5.39
N CYS A 42 -18.10 -19.76 -5.40
CA CYS A 42 -17.03 -18.92 -5.93
C CYS A 42 -16.16 -19.70 -6.92
N VAL A 43 -15.76 -19.07 -8.02
CA VAL A 43 -14.78 -19.60 -8.98
C VAL A 43 -13.53 -18.72 -8.94
N MET A 44 -12.38 -19.36 -8.71
CA MET A 44 -11.07 -18.71 -8.75
C MET A 44 -10.53 -18.73 -10.18
N VAL A 45 -10.35 -17.54 -10.77
CA VAL A 45 -9.77 -17.38 -12.11
C VAL A 45 -8.26 -17.19 -11.97
N ASP A 46 -7.52 -18.28 -11.82
CA ASP A 46 -6.10 -18.29 -11.49
C ASP A 46 -5.27 -19.28 -12.32
N GLY A 47 -5.82 -19.80 -13.38
CA GLY A 47 -5.16 -20.72 -14.30
C GLY A 47 -3.75 -20.26 -14.69
N LYS A 48 -2.84 -21.20 -14.91
CA LYS A 48 -1.43 -20.90 -15.20
C LYS A 48 -1.24 -20.08 -16.48
N THR A 49 -2.08 -20.26 -17.47
CA THR A 49 -2.06 -19.49 -18.71
C THR A 49 -3.28 -18.61 -18.86
N MET A 50 -3.19 -17.57 -19.71
CA MET A 50 -4.33 -16.69 -19.95
C MET A 50 -5.48 -17.39 -20.65
N ASP A 51 -5.20 -18.35 -21.54
CA ASP A 51 -6.24 -19.14 -22.22
C ASP A 51 -7.02 -20.00 -21.21
N VAL A 52 -6.36 -20.61 -20.24
CA VAL A 52 -7.02 -21.32 -19.13
C VAL A 52 -7.89 -20.39 -18.31
N ARG A 53 -7.43 -19.16 -18.02
CA ARG A 53 -8.23 -18.17 -17.30
C ARG A 53 -9.47 -17.72 -18.08
N VAL A 54 -9.34 -17.53 -19.39
CA VAL A 54 -10.50 -17.26 -20.27
C VAL A 54 -11.49 -18.42 -20.24
N GLN A 55 -10.99 -19.66 -20.29
CA GLN A 55 -11.86 -20.83 -20.16
C GLN A 55 -12.58 -20.86 -18.80
N GLN A 56 -11.86 -20.61 -17.70
CA GLN A 56 -12.44 -20.51 -16.35
C GLN A 56 -13.53 -19.42 -16.26
N LEU A 57 -13.36 -18.27 -16.93
CA LEU A 57 -14.39 -17.23 -17.04
C LEU A 57 -15.64 -17.74 -17.79
N ASN A 58 -15.45 -18.39 -18.92
CA ASN A 58 -16.54 -18.93 -19.72
C ASN A 58 -17.31 -20.03 -18.97
N ASP A 59 -16.61 -20.88 -18.24
CA ASP A 59 -17.21 -21.93 -17.42
C ASP A 59 -17.96 -21.31 -16.23
N TRP A 60 -17.42 -20.24 -15.63
CA TRP A 60 -18.10 -19.49 -14.59
C TRP A 60 -19.40 -18.86 -15.10
N TYR A 61 -19.42 -18.25 -16.29
CA TYR A 61 -20.65 -17.67 -16.85
C TYR A 61 -21.77 -18.71 -16.97
N ARG A 62 -21.45 -19.94 -17.32
CA ARG A 62 -22.41 -21.05 -17.50
C ARG A 62 -22.71 -21.82 -16.23
N GLY A 63 -21.81 -21.75 -15.25
CA GLY A 63 -21.90 -22.52 -14.00
C GLY A 63 -22.86 -21.89 -12.98
N SER A 64 -23.05 -22.57 -11.84
CA SER A 64 -23.93 -22.15 -10.76
C SER A 64 -23.28 -21.14 -9.78
N ALA A 65 -21.94 -21.06 -9.75
CA ALA A 65 -21.23 -20.15 -8.84
C ALA A 65 -21.58 -18.69 -9.12
N TYR A 66 -21.92 -17.97 -8.06
CA TYR A 66 -22.33 -16.57 -8.16
C TYR A 66 -21.14 -15.60 -8.26
N PHE A 67 -20.07 -15.88 -7.53
CA PHE A 67 -18.87 -15.06 -7.52
C PHE A 67 -17.78 -15.61 -8.44
N GLY A 68 -17.11 -14.73 -9.19
CA GLY A 68 -15.85 -15.02 -9.86
C GLY A 68 -14.76 -14.11 -9.30
N VAL A 69 -13.60 -14.65 -8.98
CA VAL A 69 -12.47 -13.89 -8.39
C VAL A 69 -11.27 -13.93 -9.32
N ILE A 70 -10.76 -12.76 -9.69
CA ILE A 70 -9.59 -12.59 -10.55
C ILE A 70 -8.64 -11.55 -9.96
N ASN A 71 -7.35 -11.65 -10.24
CA ASN A 71 -6.40 -10.62 -9.84
C ASN A 71 -6.33 -9.46 -10.84
N ILE A 72 -6.05 -8.26 -10.35
CA ILE A 72 -6.01 -7.02 -11.15
C ILE A 72 -4.95 -7.07 -12.26
N GLU A 73 -3.85 -7.80 -12.06
CA GLU A 73 -2.81 -7.96 -13.07
C GLU A 73 -3.31 -8.70 -14.32
N SER A 74 -4.28 -9.59 -14.18
CA SER A 74 -4.89 -10.29 -15.31
C SER A 74 -5.60 -9.33 -16.27
N LEU A 75 -6.07 -8.20 -15.76
CA LEU A 75 -6.71 -7.16 -16.58
C LEU A 75 -5.78 -6.51 -17.62
N ARG A 76 -4.46 -6.73 -17.53
CA ARG A 76 -3.49 -6.25 -18.53
C ARG A 76 -3.57 -7.02 -19.85
N ASN A 77 -4.14 -8.22 -19.82
CA ASN A 77 -4.22 -9.11 -20.97
C ASN A 77 -5.50 -8.86 -21.77
N GLU A 78 -5.37 -8.64 -23.06
CA GLU A 78 -6.49 -8.31 -23.96
C GLU A 78 -7.53 -9.43 -24.01
N LYS A 79 -7.12 -10.71 -24.06
CA LYS A 79 -8.07 -11.85 -24.06
C LYS A 79 -8.97 -11.85 -22.82
N ILE A 80 -8.41 -11.48 -21.66
CA ILE A 80 -9.18 -11.36 -20.41
C ILE A 80 -10.11 -10.17 -20.48
N GLN A 81 -9.64 -9.02 -21.01
CA GLN A 81 -10.49 -7.84 -21.20
C GLN A 81 -11.67 -8.14 -22.10
N ASP A 82 -11.45 -8.81 -23.23
CA ASP A 82 -12.49 -9.19 -24.17
C ASP A 82 -13.51 -10.15 -23.55
N ALA A 83 -13.04 -11.17 -22.82
CA ALA A 83 -13.92 -12.12 -22.13
C ALA A 83 -14.78 -11.42 -21.07
N LEU A 84 -14.21 -10.51 -20.29
CA LEU A 84 -14.95 -9.73 -19.29
C LEU A 84 -15.90 -8.73 -19.95
N TYR A 85 -15.49 -8.07 -21.02
CA TYR A 85 -16.36 -7.16 -21.78
C TYR A 85 -17.60 -7.89 -22.33
N LEU A 86 -17.39 -9.06 -22.93
CA LEU A 86 -18.50 -9.90 -23.42
C LEU A 86 -19.41 -10.35 -22.26
N GLY A 87 -18.82 -10.78 -21.14
CA GLY A 87 -19.60 -11.17 -19.96
C GLY A 87 -20.47 -10.04 -19.40
N ILE A 88 -20.01 -8.78 -19.46
CA ILE A 88 -20.80 -7.61 -19.06
C ILE A 88 -21.86 -7.30 -20.12
N LYS A 89 -21.48 -7.28 -21.41
CA LYS A 89 -22.36 -6.95 -22.52
C LYS A 89 -23.54 -7.95 -22.64
N ASP A 90 -23.27 -9.22 -22.46
CA ASP A 90 -24.26 -10.29 -22.53
C ASP A 90 -25.08 -10.43 -21.23
N GLY A 91 -24.81 -9.57 -20.24
CA GLY A 91 -25.57 -9.50 -19.00
C GLY A 91 -25.22 -10.56 -17.95
N TYR A 92 -24.16 -11.36 -18.15
CA TYR A 92 -23.71 -12.31 -17.13
C TYR A 92 -23.14 -11.60 -15.89
N ILE A 93 -22.37 -10.51 -16.06
CA ILE A 93 -21.75 -9.77 -14.98
C ILE A 93 -22.55 -8.49 -14.71
N GLY A 94 -23.36 -8.49 -13.65
CA GLY A 94 -24.14 -7.32 -13.21
C GLY A 94 -23.43 -6.46 -12.18
N ALA A 95 -22.47 -7.04 -11.45
CA ALA A 95 -21.69 -6.28 -10.46
C ALA A 95 -20.19 -6.55 -10.55
N ILE A 96 -19.39 -5.53 -10.25
CA ILE A 96 -17.93 -5.64 -10.12
C ILE A 96 -17.50 -5.00 -8.80
N ILE A 97 -16.81 -5.78 -7.98
CA ILE A 97 -16.13 -5.32 -6.77
C ILE A 97 -14.64 -5.25 -7.11
N VAL A 98 -14.01 -4.11 -6.89
CA VAL A 98 -12.54 -3.94 -7.04
C VAL A 98 -11.94 -3.68 -5.68
N ASP A 99 -11.21 -4.67 -5.19
CA ASP A 99 -10.47 -4.55 -3.94
C ASP A 99 -9.12 -3.87 -4.17
N GLU A 100 -8.71 -3.02 -3.24
CA GLU A 100 -7.54 -2.14 -3.36
C GLU A 100 -7.56 -1.33 -4.67
N ILE A 101 -8.69 -0.70 -4.96
CA ILE A 101 -8.92 0.03 -6.22
C ILE A 101 -7.86 1.12 -6.49
N HIS A 102 -7.18 1.61 -5.45
CA HIS A 102 -6.09 2.57 -5.58
C HIS A 102 -4.93 2.06 -6.46
N LYS A 103 -4.79 0.74 -6.66
CA LYS A 103 -3.80 0.16 -7.59
C LYS A 103 -4.10 0.47 -9.05
N ALA A 104 -5.34 0.81 -9.38
CA ALA A 104 -5.76 1.24 -10.71
C ALA A 104 -6.00 2.77 -10.80
N LYS A 105 -5.57 3.56 -9.81
CA LYS A 105 -5.78 5.02 -9.75
C LYS A 105 -5.11 5.80 -10.89
N ASN A 106 -3.97 5.31 -11.40
CA ASN A 106 -3.29 5.92 -12.54
C ASN A 106 -4.01 5.55 -13.85
N GLY A 107 -4.76 6.50 -14.40
CA GLY A 107 -5.50 6.31 -15.65
C GLY A 107 -4.63 6.07 -16.89
N GLY A 108 -3.34 6.35 -16.84
CA GLY A 108 -2.37 6.05 -17.91
C GLY A 108 -1.81 4.63 -17.85
N SER A 109 -1.88 3.95 -16.69
CA SER A 109 -1.41 2.58 -16.52
C SER A 109 -2.31 1.56 -17.25
N GLN A 110 -1.76 0.38 -17.54
CA GLN A 110 -2.54 -0.71 -18.17
C GLN A 110 -3.74 -1.11 -17.32
N GLN A 111 -3.55 -1.25 -15.99
CA GLN A 111 -4.66 -1.58 -15.07
C GLN A 111 -5.70 -0.46 -15.02
N GLY A 112 -5.27 0.81 -14.96
CA GLY A 112 -6.18 1.94 -14.93
C GLY A 112 -7.00 2.08 -16.20
N LYS A 113 -6.39 1.81 -17.36
CA LYS A 113 -7.10 1.76 -18.65
C LYS A 113 -8.09 0.59 -18.68
N ALA A 114 -7.64 -0.62 -18.32
CA ALA A 114 -8.48 -1.80 -18.30
C ALA A 114 -9.68 -1.64 -17.36
N LEU A 115 -9.50 -1.05 -16.18
CA LEU A 115 -10.60 -0.79 -15.26
C LEU A 115 -11.73 0.03 -15.91
N ARG A 116 -11.40 1.07 -16.70
CA ARG A 116 -12.39 1.91 -17.38
C ARG A 116 -13.26 1.17 -18.41
N PHE A 117 -12.78 0.04 -18.94
CA PHE A 117 -13.57 -0.81 -19.86
C PHE A 117 -14.61 -1.65 -19.12
N LEU A 118 -14.43 -1.91 -17.82
CA LEU A 118 -15.34 -2.72 -17.02
C LEU A 118 -16.54 -1.89 -16.56
N LYS A 119 -17.58 -1.82 -17.41
CA LYS A 119 -18.77 -0.96 -17.21
C LYS A 119 -19.97 -1.78 -16.75
N ALA A 120 -19.85 -2.53 -15.67
CA ALA A 120 -21.00 -3.22 -15.08
C ALA A 120 -22.03 -2.24 -14.49
N PRO A 121 -23.31 -2.62 -14.40
CA PRO A 121 -24.37 -1.80 -13.78
C PRO A 121 -24.05 -1.38 -12.34
N VAL A 122 -23.52 -2.30 -11.54
CA VAL A 122 -23.09 -2.03 -10.17
C VAL A 122 -21.55 -2.11 -10.06
N LYS A 123 -20.97 -1.07 -9.49
CA LYS A 123 -19.53 -0.94 -9.32
C LYS A 123 -19.21 -0.55 -7.89
N ILE A 124 -18.37 -1.33 -7.23
CA ILE A 124 -17.95 -1.12 -5.84
C ILE A 124 -16.42 -1.09 -5.83
N GLY A 125 -15.82 0.01 -5.41
CA GLY A 125 -14.39 0.13 -5.18
C GLY A 125 -14.08 0.11 -3.69
N LEU A 126 -13.18 -0.77 -3.25
CA LEU A 126 -12.73 -0.87 -1.87
C LEU A 126 -11.30 -0.38 -1.76
N SER A 127 -11.04 0.49 -0.79
CA SER A 127 -9.68 0.95 -0.49
C SER A 127 -9.63 1.59 0.90
N GLY A 128 -8.57 1.32 1.66
CA GLY A 128 -8.26 2.07 2.88
C GLY A 128 -7.77 3.50 2.60
N THR A 129 -7.08 3.68 1.46
CA THR A 129 -6.46 4.94 1.03
C THR A 129 -6.67 5.13 -0.48
N PRO A 130 -7.75 5.80 -0.91
CA PRO A 130 -8.12 5.86 -2.32
C PRO A 130 -7.16 6.72 -3.16
N MET A 131 -6.37 7.59 -2.53
CA MET A 131 -5.50 8.55 -3.21
C MET A 131 -4.21 8.83 -2.42
N ASN A 132 -3.17 9.28 -3.13
CA ASN A 132 -1.99 9.97 -2.57
C ASN A 132 -1.94 11.42 -3.05
N LYS A 133 -2.50 11.68 -4.22
CA LYS A 133 -2.57 12.98 -4.89
C LYS A 133 -4.01 13.21 -5.34
N ALA A 134 -4.46 14.47 -5.41
CA ALA A 134 -5.84 14.76 -5.80
C ALA A 134 -6.18 14.17 -7.18
N GLU A 135 -5.26 14.23 -8.13
CA GLU A 135 -5.44 13.69 -9.47
C GLU A 135 -5.60 12.15 -9.53
N ASP A 136 -5.21 11.43 -8.48
CA ASP A 136 -5.40 9.96 -8.39
C ASP A 136 -6.88 9.57 -8.40
N LEU A 137 -7.75 10.46 -7.91
CA LEU A 137 -9.20 10.19 -7.85
C LEU A 137 -9.86 10.20 -9.22
N TRP A 138 -9.30 10.89 -10.21
CA TRP A 138 -9.91 11.00 -11.53
C TRP A 138 -10.30 9.66 -12.15
N ASN A 139 -9.38 8.68 -12.15
CA ASN A 139 -9.63 7.39 -12.76
C ASN A 139 -10.69 6.58 -12.03
N ILE A 140 -10.69 6.64 -10.71
CA ILE A 140 -11.67 5.96 -9.84
C ILE A 140 -13.05 6.56 -10.02
N LEU A 141 -13.19 7.89 -9.92
CA LEU A 141 -14.45 8.58 -10.09
C LEU A 141 -15.01 8.45 -11.52
N THR A 142 -14.13 8.44 -12.54
CA THR A 142 -14.52 8.15 -13.93
C THR A 142 -15.07 6.73 -14.08
N TRP A 143 -14.42 5.73 -13.47
CA TRP A 143 -14.92 4.36 -13.50
C TRP A 143 -16.25 4.23 -12.77
N LEU A 144 -16.41 4.87 -11.63
CA LEU A 144 -17.69 4.91 -10.90
C LEU A 144 -18.80 5.62 -11.69
N GLY A 145 -18.46 6.46 -12.67
CA GLY A 145 -19.42 7.18 -13.52
C GLY A 145 -19.81 8.55 -12.99
N VAL A 146 -19.14 9.03 -11.96
CA VAL A 146 -19.37 10.37 -11.35
C VAL A 146 -18.60 11.42 -12.10
N GLU A 147 -17.32 11.18 -12.38
CA GLU A 147 -16.48 12.11 -13.13
C GLU A 147 -16.63 11.94 -14.65
N ARG A 148 -16.91 13.03 -15.33
CA ARG A 148 -17.09 13.08 -16.80
C ARG A 148 -16.05 13.96 -17.50
N ARG A 149 -15.31 14.77 -16.74
CA ARG A 149 -14.27 15.65 -17.29
C ARG A 149 -13.09 14.83 -17.79
N SER A 150 -12.36 15.37 -18.76
CA SER A 150 -11.07 14.80 -19.14
C SER A 150 -10.07 14.89 -17.98
N PHE A 151 -9.03 14.04 -17.97
CA PHE A 151 -7.97 14.11 -16.96
C PHE A 151 -7.37 15.51 -16.81
N TYR A 152 -7.11 16.20 -17.93
CA TYR A 152 -6.55 17.56 -17.90
C TYR A 152 -7.50 18.56 -17.29
N SER A 153 -8.78 18.46 -17.60
CA SER A 153 -9.82 19.35 -17.03
C SER A 153 -9.97 19.12 -15.53
N PHE A 154 -10.01 17.86 -15.10
CA PHE A 154 -10.05 17.49 -13.67
C PHE A 154 -8.81 18.00 -12.94
N ARG A 155 -7.62 17.75 -13.48
CA ARG A 155 -6.37 18.22 -12.89
C ARG A 155 -6.33 19.74 -12.79
N ASN A 156 -6.76 20.47 -13.81
CA ASN A 156 -6.82 21.93 -13.76
C ASN A 156 -7.84 22.47 -12.75
N ALA A 157 -8.90 21.74 -12.46
CA ALA A 157 -9.88 22.12 -11.45
C ALA A 157 -9.31 21.99 -10.01
N TYR A 158 -8.50 20.96 -9.74
CA TYR A 158 -8.08 20.63 -8.38
C TYR A 158 -6.58 20.79 -8.10
N CYS A 159 -5.75 20.98 -9.14
CA CYS A 159 -4.32 21.18 -9.02
C CYS A 159 -3.92 22.61 -9.44
N THR A 160 -2.95 23.17 -8.74
CA THR A 160 -2.24 24.38 -9.15
C THR A 160 -1.05 23.95 -10.00
N MET A 161 -1.00 24.42 -11.23
CA MET A 161 0.04 24.07 -12.20
C MET A 161 1.13 25.12 -12.22
N GLY A 162 2.40 24.70 -12.40
CA GLY A 162 3.55 25.58 -12.45
C GLY A 162 4.81 24.87 -12.96
N GLY A 163 5.98 25.45 -12.70
CA GLY A 163 7.26 24.97 -13.22
C GLY A 163 7.48 25.33 -14.69
N PHE A 164 8.60 24.86 -15.26
CA PHE A 164 8.91 25.08 -16.67
C PHE A 164 7.82 24.48 -17.57
N GLY A 165 7.24 25.27 -18.44
CA GLY A 165 6.13 24.84 -19.30
C GLY A 165 4.77 24.69 -18.62
N GLY A 166 4.64 24.92 -17.30
CA GLY A 166 3.36 24.84 -16.59
C GLY A 166 2.78 23.42 -16.40
N TYR A 167 3.58 22.38 -16.55
CA TYR A 167 3.12 20.98 -16.50
C TYR A 167 3.24 20.31 -15.12
N LYS A 168 3.96 20.93 -14.20
CA LYS A 168 4.18 20.38 -12.85
C LYS A 168 3.05 20.81 -11.92
N VAL A 169 2.52 19.88 -11.15
CA VAL A 169 1.64 20.20 -10.01
C VAL A 169 2.51 20.79 -8.91
N ILE A 170 2.21 22.03 -8.51
CA ILE A 170 2.90 22.78 -7.46
C ILE A 170 2.04 23.03 -6.23
N GLY A 171 0.78 22.59 -6.27
CA GLY A 171 -0.18 22.75 -5.17
C GLY A 171 -1.55 22.23 -5.55
N TYR A 172 -2.46 22.33 -4.61
CA TYR A 172 -3.84 21.89 -4.77
C TYR A 172 -4.81 23.02 -4.42
N LYS A 173 -5.97 23.01 -5.06
CA LYS A 173 -7.05 24.00 -4.88
C LYS A 173 -8.41 23.31 -4.90
N ASN A 174 -9.47 24.01 -4.46
CA ASN A 174 -10.84 23.53 -4.49
C ASN A 174 -11.04 22.15 -3.84
N LEU A 175 -10.25 21.82 -2.81
CA LEU A 175 -10.27 20.51 -2.17
C LEU A 175 -11.59 20.22 -1.45
N ASN A 176 -12.31 21.25 -0.98
CA ASN A 176 -13.62 21.10 -0.38
C ASN A 176 -14.67 20.65 -1.42
N ASP A 177 -14.58 21.17 -2.64
CA ASP A 177 -15.46 20.76 -3.74
C ASP A 177 -15.17 19.31 -4.14
N LEU A 178 -13.88 18.93 -4.20
CA LEU A 178 -13.49 17.54 -4.46
C LEU A 178 -13.97 16.60 -3.36
N ASN A 179 -13.89 17.01 -2.10
CA ASN A 179 -14.43 16.25 -0.96
C ASN A 179 -15.95 16.10 -1.08
N ALA A 180 -16.66 17.17 -1.39
CA ALA A 180 -18.12 17.12 -1.59
C ALA A 180 -18.49 16.17 -2.73
N GLU A 181 -17.79 16.21 -3.86
CA GLU A 181 -17.99 15.30 -5.00
C GLU A 181 -17.73 13.83 -4.59
N LEU A 182 -16.62 13.58 -3.89
CA LEU A 182 -16.27 12.25 -3.39
C LEU A 182 -17.33 11.68 -2.43
N ASN A 183 -17.83 12.51 -1.51
CA ASN A 183 -18.83 12.11 -0.52
C ASN A 183 -20.19 11.73 -1.13
N THR A 184 -20.47 12.07 -2.38
CA THR A 184 -21.71 11.63 -3.06
C THR A 184 -21.69 10.13 -3.37
N VAL A 185 -20.49 9.50 -3.42
CA VAL A 185 -20.29 8.11 -3.86
C VAL A 185 -19.41 7.29 -2.92
N MET A 186 -18.88 7.88 -1.88
CA MET A 186 -17.99 7.22 -0.93
C MET A 186 -18.68 7.01 0.42
N LEU A 187 -18.62 5.78 0.91
CA LEU A 187 -18.87 5.46 2.31
C LEU A 187 -17.54 5.35 3.04
N ARG A 188 -17.26 6.28 3.94
CA ARG A 188 -16.05 6.29 4.77
C ARG A 188 -16.38 5.90 6.20
N ARG A 189 -15.67 4.90 6.72
CA ARG A 189 -15.71 4.52 8.13
C ARG A 189 -14.29 4.40 8.65
N LYS A 190 -13.99 5.10 9.72
CA LYS A 190 -12.70 5.01 10.40
C LYS A 190 -12.75 3.89 11.43
N LYS A 191 -11.62 3.20 11.63
CA LYS A 191 -11.51 2.15 12.65
C LYS A 191 -11.90 2.64 14.03
N GLU A 192 -11.49 3.85 14.38
CA GLU A 192 -11.77 4.52 15.65
C GLU A 192 -13.28 4.75 15.90
N GLU A 193 -14.08 4.80 14.83
CA GLU A 193 -15.53 5.03 14.91
C GLU A 193 -16.33 3.72 15.04
N VAL A 194 -15.75 2.59 14.62
CA VAL A 194 -16.48 1.33 14.45
C VAL A 194 -15.87 0.16 15.22
N LEU A 195 -14.66 0.29 15.71
CA LEU A 195 -13.95 -0.73 16.48
C LEU A 195 -13.42 -0.15 17.79
N ASP A 196 -13.61 -0.88 18.87
CA ASP A 196 -12.95 -0.60 20.14
C ASP A 196 -11.59 -1.29 20.14
N LEU A 197 -10.57 -0.55 19.66
CA LEU A 197 -9.19 -1.01 19.60
C LEU A 197 -8.31 -0.17 20.52
N PRO A 198 -7.28 -0.75 21.13
CA PRO A 198 -6.29 0.02 21.88
C PRO A 198 -5.64 1.09 20.99
N PRO A 199 -5.11 2.18 21.55
CA PRO A 199 -4.54 3.27 20.76
C PRO A 199 -3.24 2.84 20.04
N LYS A 200 -2.97 3.48 18.89
CA LYS A 200 -1.63 3.52 18.30
C LYS A 200 -0.85 4.70 18.89
N LEU A 201 0.35 4.44 19.37
CA LEU A 201 1.28 5.44 19.89
C LEU A 201 2.41 5.62 18.88
N TYR A 202 2.58 6.83 18.38
CA TYR A 202 3.59 7.13 17.36
C TYR A 202 4.79 7.83 17.98
N SER A 203 5.99 7.33 17.67
CA SER A 203 7.25 7.97 18.03
C SER A 203 8.26 7.90 16.89
N THR A 204 9.26 8.76 16.96
CA THR A 204 10.39 8.77 16.03
C THR A 204 11.67 8.63 16.83
N GLU A 205 12.43 7.59 16.52
CA GLU A 205 13.77 7.38 17.06
C GLU A 205 14.79 7.93 16.09
N TYR A 206 15.53 8.94 16.54
CA TYR A 206 16.57 9.57 15.76
C TYR A 206 17.94 8.97 16.06
N VAL A 207 18.62 8.52 15.01
CA VAL A 207 19.97 7.97 15.08
C VAL A 207 20.97 8.82 14.31
N GLU A 208 22.23 8.80 14.76
CA GLU A 208 23.34 9.42 14.04
C GLU A 208 24.02 8.39 13.14
N LEU A 209 24.27 8.75 11.88
CA LEU A 209 25.09 7.92 11.01
C LEU A 209 26.53 7.82 11.55
N THR A 210 27.18 6.70 11.35
CA THR A 210 28.60 6.54 11.66
C THR A 210 29.45 7.47 10.80
N THR A 211 30.71 7.70 11.19
CA THR A 211 31.63 8.53 10.42
C THR A 211 31.84 7.98 9.00
N ALA A 212 31.88 6.65 8.87
CA ALA A 212 31.99 5.98 7.58
C ALA A 212 30.75 6.23 6.71
N GLN A 213 29.57 6.02 7.26
CA GLN A 213 28.30 6.27 6.56
C GLN A 213 28.12 7.75 6.20
N LYS A 214 28.49 8.70 7.08
CA LYS A 214 28.46 10.15 6.78
C LYS A 214 29.34 10.51 5.59
N LYS A 215 30.50 9.85 5.44
CA LYS A 215 31.36 10.02 4.27
C LYS A 215 30.70 9.46 3.01
N GLN A 216 30.25 8.19 3.05
CA GLN A 216 29.57 7.55 1.92
C GLN A 216 28.31 8.32 1.50
N TYR A 217 27.53 8.81 2.46
CA TYR A 217 26.33 9.62 2.19
C TYR A 217 26.68 10.88 1.42
N ARG A 218 27.75 11.61 1.83
CA ARG A 218 28.24 12.80 1.12
C ARG A 218 28.75 12.47 -0.28
N ASP A 219 29.47 11.37 -0.43
CA ASP A 219 30.02 10.96 -1.73
C ASP A 219 28.91 10.63 -2.72
N ILE A 220 27.87 9.90 -2.29
CA ILE A 220 26.68 9.63 -3.11
C ILE A 220 25.96 10.95 -3.44
N LYS A 221 25.76 11.82 -2.45
CA LYS A 221 25.09 13.12 -2.64
C LYS A 221 25.87 14.02 -3.62
N ASN A 222 27.19 14.11 -3.49
CA ASN A 222 28.05 14.92 -4.36
C ASN A 222 28.07 14.36 -5.79
N GLY A 223 28.03 13.04 -5.96
CA GLY A 223 27.83 12.39 -7.25
C GLY A 223 26.54 12.83 -7.92
N ILE A 224 25.44 12.96 -7.15
CA ILE A 224 24.16 13.49 -7.64
C ILE A 224 24.30 14.92 -8.15
N VAL A 225 24.94 15.80 -7.37
CA VAL A 225 25.08 17.23 -7.72
C VAL A 225 25.95 17.38 -8.97
N ALA A 226 27.08 16.69 -9.04
CA ALA A 226 27.99 16.74 -10.20
C ALA A 226 27.30 16.22 -11.48
N ASP A 227 26.46 15.18 -11.37
CA ASP A 227 25.72 14.65 -12.50
C ASP A 227 24.54 15.54 -12.94
N MET A 228 23.94 16.28 -12.01
CA MET A 228 22.91 17.28 -12.32
C MET A 228 23.48 18.51 -13.03
N GLU A 229 24.72 18.91 -12.71
CA GLU A 229 25.42 20.00 -13.38
C GLU A 229 25.96 19.60 -14.77
N ASN A 230 26.34 18.35 -14.94
CA ASN A 230 26.76 17.76 -16.20
C ASN A 230 25.56 17.11 -16.92
N ILE A 231 24.73 17.88 -17.56
CA ILE A 231 23.46 17.53 -18.23
C ILE A 231 23.55 16.35 -19.24
N LEU A 232 24.66 15.67 -19.37
CA LEU A 232 24.95 14.66 -20.38
C LEU A 232 25.27 13.25 -19.86
N ALA A 233 25.23 12.95 -18.57
CA ALA A 233 25.58 11.63 -18.05
C ALA A 233 24.44 11.00 -17.24
N SER A 234 23.85 10.03 -17.78
CA SER A 234 23.14 8.80 -17.38
C SER A 234 22.84 8.45 -15.91
N VAL A 235 23.00 9.28 -14.91
CA VAL A 235 22.62 8.94 -13.53
C VAL A 235 21.24 9.51 -13.23
N ASN A 236 20.25 8.62 -13.13
CA ASN A 236 18.88 8.98 -12.79
C ASN A 236 18.84 9.44 -11.31
N PRO A 237 18.41 10.67 -11.00
CA PRO A 237 18.28 11.17 -9.61
C PRO A 237 17.46 10.26 -8.68
N LEU A 238 16.53 9.49 -9.25
CA LEU A 238 15.76 8.48 -8.52
C LEU A 238 16.65 7.35 -7.99
N ASN A 239 17.64 6.90 -8.77
CA ASN A 239 18.56 5.83 -8.32
C ASN A 239 19.44 6.29 -7.16
N CYS A 240 19.82 7.56 -7.16
CA CYS A 240 20.61 8.13 -6.08
C CYS A 240 19.81 8.27 -4.78
N THR A 241 18.57 8.75 -4.88
CA THR A 241 17.64 8.80 -3.73
C THR A 241 17.43 7.39 -3.13
N LEU A 242 17.29 6.37 -3.98
CA LEU A 242 17.18 4.98 -3.53
C LEU A 242 18.46 4.52 -2.80
N ARG A 243 19.64 4.84 -3.31
CA ARG A 243 20.92 4.48 -2.68
C ARG A 243 21.14 5.19 -1.34
N LEU A 244 20.80 6.48 -1.24
CA LEU A 244 20.86 7.21 0.02
C LEU A 244 19.96 6.54 1.07
N ARG A 245 18.75 6.19 0.72
CA ARG A 245 17.82 5.48 1.62
C ARG A 245 18.29 4.08 1.99
N GLN A 246 18.87 3.34 1.06
CA GLN A 246 19.46 2.04 1.33
C GLN A 246 20.64 2.15 2.32
N LEU A 247 21.49 3.18 2.16
CA LEU A 247 22.62 3.45 3.06
C LEU A 247 22.14 3.78 4.48
N THR A 248 21.16 4.69 4.61
CA THR A 248 20.62 5.08 5.93
C THR A 248 19.91 3.95 6.64
N SER A 249 19.41 2.94 5.88
CA SER A 249 18.74 1.76 6.43
C SER A 249 19.70 0.58 6.68
N GLY A 250 21.02 0.77 6.53
CA GLY A 250 22.01 -0.29 6.79
C GLY A 250 21.98 -1.43 5.78
N ASN A 251 21.95 -1.12 4.47
CA ASN A 251 22.02 -2.17 3.44
C ASN A 251 23.40 -2.84 3.43
N PRO A 252 23.49 -4.17 3.69
CA PRO A 252 24.77 -4.86 3.81
C PRO A 252 25.61 -4.86 2.51
N ASN A 253 25.03 -4.55 1.37
CA ASN A 253 25.76 -4.35 0.11
C ASN A 253 26.44 -2.97 0.01
N LEU A 254 26.15 -2.05 0.92
CA LEU A 254 26.66 -0.68 0.91
C LEU A 254 27.48 -0.34 2.17
N THR A 255 27.13 -0.91 3.31
CA THR A 255 27.73 -0.61 4.61
C THR A 255 27.60 -1.78 5.55
N ASP A 256 28.59 -1.96 6.43
CA ASP A 256 28.52 -2.94 7.54
C ASP A 256 27.87 -2.32 8.78
N ASP A 257 27.65 -1.00 8.79
CA ASP A 257 27.07 -0.27 9.91
C ASP A 257 25.54 -0.14 9.79
N SER A 258 24.83 -0.32 10.89
CA SER A 258 23.38 -0.06 10.95
C SER A 258 22.95 0.55 12.29
N PRO A 259 23.18 1.88 12.51
CA PRO A 259 22.78 2.54 13.75
C PRO A 259 21.30 2.42 14.07
N LYS A 260 20.45 2.25 13.06
CA LYS A 260 19.03 1.99 13.27
C LYS A 260 18.81 0.59 13.88
N LEU A 261 19.53 -0.41 13.38
CA LEU A 261 19.46 -1.76 13.94
C LEU A 261 20.02 -1.80 15.36
N ASP A 262 21.16 -1.12 15.61
CA ASP A 262 21.75 -1.05 16.95
C ASP A 262 20.73 -0.50 17.95
N ARG A 263 20.04 0.60 17.57
CA ARG A 263 19.02 1.18 18.42
C ARG A 263 17.80 0.26 18.62
N ILE A 264 17.40 -0.48 17.59
CA ILE A 264 16.33 -1.50 17.72
C ILE A 264 16.77 -2.62 18.66
N LYS A 265 18.00 -3.10 18.55
CA LYS A 265 18.56 -4.13 19.46
C LYS A 265 18.51 -3.67 20.92
N GLU A 266 18.97 -2.45 21.20
CA GLU A 266 18.87 -1.84 22.54
C GLU A 266 17.42 -1.86 23.07
N MET A 267 16.45 -1.41 22.26
CA MET A 267 15.04 -1.39 22.66
C MET A 267 14.45 -2.81 22.85
N LEU A 268 14.86 -3.77 22.02
CA LEU A 268 14.45 -5.16 22.17
C LEU A 268 14.97 -5.74 23.49
N GLU A 269 16.25 -5.52 23.81
CA GLU A 269 16.93 -6.06 24.99
C GLU A 269 16.45 -5.41 26.30
N GLU A 270 16.30 -4.09 26.31
CA GLU A 270 16.05 -3.35 27.53
C GLU A 270 14.56 -3.23 27.87
N GLU A 271 13.69 -3.12 26.84
CA GLU A 271 12.28 -2.79 27.06
C GLU A 271 11.34 -3.88 26.55
N ILE A 272 11.47 -4.32 25.30
CA ILE A 272 10.39 -5.04 24.61
C ILE A 272 10.33 -6.50 25.10
N ILE A 273 11.45 -7.22 25.01
CA ILE A 273 11.50 -8.66 25.33
C ILE A 273 11.37 -8.92 26.82
N PRO A 274 12.00 -8.15 27.72
CA PRO A 274 11.82 -8.34 29.17
C PRO A 274 10.40 -8.16 29.64
N ASN A 275 9.64 -7.28 28.98
CA ASN A 275 8.22 -7.05 29.29
C ASN A 275 7.25 -8.01 28.58
N GLY A 276 7.78 -9.07 27.93
CA GLY A 276 6.97 -10.11 27.28
C GLY A 276 6.35 -9.70 25.95
N HIS A 277 6.76 -8.59 25.36
CA HIS A 277 6.25 -8.08 24.10
C HIS A 277 6.89 -8.72 22.90
N LYS A 278 6.25 -8.60 21.75
CA LYS A 278 6.77 -8.97 20.43
C LYS A 278 6.82 -7.76 19.51
N ALA A 279 7.75 -7.79 18.56
CA ALA A 279 7.94 -6.69 17.62
C ALA A 279 7.78 -7.14 16.16
N ILE A 280 7.37 -6.17 15.31
CA ILE A 280 7.43 -6.27 13.86
C ILE A 280 8.44 -5.24 13.37
N ILE A 281 9.31 -5.62 12.43
CA ILE A 281 10.27 -4.71 11.81
C ILE A 281 10.02 -4.71 10.29
N PHE A 282 9.68 -3.54 9.77
CA PHE A 282 9.43 -3.32 8.35
C PHE A 282 10.60 -2.63 7.67
N SER A 283 10.92 -3.09 6.46
CA SER A 283 11.77 -2.40 5.51
C SER A 283 11.16 -2.44 4.10
N GLN A 284 11.57 -1.54 3.23
CA GLN A 284 11.25 -1.58 1.79
C GLN A 284 12.07 -2.64 1.05
N TRP A 285 13.21 -3.04 1.60
CA TRP A 285 14.24 -3.80 0.93
C TRP A 285 14.32 -5.24 1.41
N SER A 286 14.18 -6.19 0.48
CA SER A 286 14.30 -7.64 0.81
C SER A 286 15.69 -7.99 1.34
N THR A 287 16.74 -7.32 0.86
CA THR A 287 18.12 -7.54 1.31
C THR A 287 18.26 -7.16 2.78
N ILE A 288 17.78 -5.98 3.16
CA ILE A 288 17.80 -5.52 4.56
C ILE A 288 16.96 -6.43 5.45
N ALA A 289 15.74 -6.79 4.99
CA ALA A 289 14.89 -7.69 5.78
C ALA A 289 15.53 -9.06 6.05
N LYS A 290 16.29 -9.61 5.08
CA LYS A 290 17.02 -10.87 5.25
C LYS A 290 18.19 -10.71 6.22
N ASP A 291 18.94 -9.64 6.09
CA ASP A 291 20.08 -9.31 6.95
C ASP A 291 19.62 -9.13 8.41
N LEU A 292 18.55 -8.37 8.64
CA LEU A 292 17.90 -8.23 9.95
C LEU A 292 17.52 -9.60 10.55
N GLY A 293 17.11 -10.56 9.71
CA GLY A 293 16.78 -11.91 10.16
C GLY A 293 18.00 -12.68 10.67
N ILE A 294 19.18 -12.43 10.12
CA ILE A 294 20.45 -13.01 10.56
C ILE A 294 20.89 -12.31 11.85
N GLU A 295 20.93 -10.99 11.85
CA GLU A 295 21.38 -10.14 12.93
C GLU A 295 20.55 -10.25 14.23
N LEU A 296 19.27 -10.65 14.10
CA LEU A 296 18.31 -10.82 15.20
C LEU A 296 17.98 -12.30 15.44
N SER A 297 18.83 -13.23 14.99
CA SER A 297 18.60 -14.67 15.07
C SER A 297 18.36 -15.21 16.49
N GLU A 298 18.87 -14.53 17.50
CA GLU A 298 18.64 -14.86 18.93
C GLU A 298 17.17 -14.74 19.37
N TYR A 299 16.36 -13.93 18.65
CA TYR A 299 14.94 -13.74 18.91
C TYR A 299 14.01 -14.67 18.12
N ASP A 300 14.56 -15.72 17.48
CA ASP A 300 13.83 -16.68 16.63
C ASP A 300 12.91 -15.98 15.61
N PRO A 301 13.43 -15.07 14.75
CA PRO A 301 12.62 -14.23 13.91
C PRO A 301 11.99 -15.01 12.76
N ILE A 302 10.76 -14.65 12.38
CA ILE A 302 10.23 -14.96 11.04
C ILE A 302 10.63 -13.87 10.06
N VAL A 303 10.97 -14.26 8.82
CA VAL A 303 11.30 -13.31 7.74
C VAL A 303 10.38 -13.52 6.54
N ILE A 304 9.62 -12.50 6.18
CA ILE A 304 8.65 -12.54 5.07
C ILE A 304 8.97 -11.45 4.04
N THR A 305 9.50 -11.88 2.89
CA THR A 305 9.77 -11.02 1.73
C THR A 305 8.90 -11.44 0.54
N GLY A 306 9.00 -10.70 -0.57
CA GLY A 306 8.30 -11.04 -1.81
C GLY A 306 8.63 -12.42 -2.37
N GLU A 307 9.79 -13.00 -2.00
CA GLU A 307 10.26 -14.30 -2.45
C GLU A 307 9.62 -15.47 -1.70
N VAL A 308 9.05 -15.22 -0.51
CA VAL A 308 8.37 -16.26 0.28
C VAL A 308 7.02 -16.59 -0.35
N PRO A 309 6.77 -17.86 -0.73
CA PRO A 309 5.49 -18.27 -1.31
C PRO A 309 4.31 -18.01 -0.36
N PRO A 310 3.12 -17.67 -0.88
CA PRO A 310 1.94 -17.35 -0.06
C PRO A 310 1.58 -18.44 0.96
N GLU A 311 1.71 -19.71 0.59
CA GLU A 311 1.42 -20.87 1.46
C GLU A 311 2.36 -20.95 2.66
N GLN A 312 3.63 -20.57 2.46
CA GLN A 312 4.62 -20.56 3.54
C GLN A 312 4.41 -19.34 4.47
N ARG A 313 3.93 -18.21 3.94
CA ARG A 313 3.69 -17.00 4.76
C ARG A 313 2.73 -17.27 5.90
N GLN A 314 1.66 -18.04 5.65
CA GLN A 314 0.69 -18.35 6.71
C GLN A 314 1.33 -19.18 7.82
N ARG A 315 2.17 -20.17 7.49
CA ARG A 315 2.88 -20.98 8.50
C ARG A 315 3.82 -20.14 9.35
N LEU A 316 4.55 -19.20 8.74
CA LEU A 316 5.40 -18.25 9.46
C LEU A 316 4.59 -17.36 10.40
N VAL A 317 3.46 -16.84 9.93
CA VAL A 317 2.53 -16.03 10.75
C VAL A 317 2.00 -16.86 11.92
N ASP A 318 1.57 -18.09 11.69
CA ASP A 318 1.07 -18.97 12.73
C ASP A 318 2.17 -19.26 13.79
N ASN A 319 3.42 -19.46 13.36
CA ASN A 319 4.58 -19.58 14.27
C ASN A 319 4.75 -18.31 15.10
N PHE A 320 4.76 -17.12 14.50
CA PHE A 320 4.87 -15.88 15.25
C PHE A 320 3.74 -15.69 16.27
N GLN A 321 2.51 -16.06 15.90
CA GLN A 321 1.34 -15.90 16.77
C GLN A 321 1.34 -16.86 17.96
N THR A 322 1.83 -18.10 17.80
CA THR A 322 1.69 -19.17 18.78
C THR A 322 2.99 -19.54 19.53
N ASN A 323 4.15 -19.38 18.89
CA ASN A 323 5.44 -19.72 19.48
C ASN A 323 5.93 -18.60 20.41
N PRO A 324 6.11 -18.84 21.72
CA PRO A 324 6.57 -17.83 22.67
C PRO A 324 8.04 -17.42 22.46
N HIS A 325 8.85 -18.24 21.78
CA HIS A 325 10.26 -17.96 21.50
C HIS A 325 10.42 -17.05 20.27
N CYS A 326 9.52 -17.14 19.30
CA CYS A 326 9.49 -16.25 18.14
C CYS A 326 9.07 -14.85 18.58
N LYS A 327 10.03 -13.95 18.80
CA LYS A 327 9.81 -12.62 19.36
C LYS A 327 9.66 -11.53 18.30
N VAL A 328 10.26 -11.74 17.12
CA VAL A 328 10.34 -10.71 16.07
C VAL A 328 9.80 -11.24 14.76
N ALA A 329 8.98 -10.41 14.09
CA ALA A 329 8.55 -10.64 12.71
C ALA A 329 9.19 -9.57 11.80
N ILE A 330 9.93 -9.98 10.80
CA ILE A 330 10.67 -9.09 9.91
C ILE A 330 10.15 -9.25 8.49
N GLY A 331 10.00 -8.14 7.76
CA GLY A 331 9.68 -8.30 6.36
C GLY A 331 9.51 -7.00 5.59
N THR A 332 9.25 -7.17 4.30
CA THR A 332 9.01 -6.02 3.45
C THR A 332 7.58 -5.53 3.59
N ILE A 333 7.41 -4.18 3.56
CA ILE A 333 6.09 -3.53 3.63
C ILE A 333 5.15 -4.13 2.58
N GLY A 334 5.64 -4.36 1.35
CA GLY A 334 4.82 -4.94 0.27
C GLY A 334 4.40 -6.39 0.50
N ALA A 335 5.26 -7.23 1.13
CA ALA A 335 4.96 -8.64 1.34
C ALA A 335 4.13 -8.91 2.60
N MET A 336 4.40 -8.18 3.68
CA MET A 336 3.70 -8.31 4.96
C MET A 336 2.53 -7.34 5.09
N GLY A 337 2.54 -6.21 4.39
CA GLY A 337 1.53 -5.16 4.48
C GLY A 337 0.12 -5.58 4.01
N THR A 338 -0.06 -6.77 3.44
CA THR A 338 -1.35 -7.22 2.93
C THR A 338 -1.73 -8.62 3.41
N GLY A 339 -2.98 -8.76 3.91
CA GLY A 339 -3.62 -10.06 4.16
C GLY A 339 -3.17 -10.85 5.40
N LEU A 340 -2.09 -10.45 6.10
CA LEU A 340 -1.57 -11.17 7.27
C LEU A 340 -2.10 -10.56 8.58
N THR A 341 -2.13 -11.35 9.66
CA THR A 341 -2.52 -10.90 11.01
C THR A 341 -1.39 -11.17 11.98
N LEU A 342 -0.85 -10.12 12.61
CA LEU A 342 0.30 -10.18 13.52
C LEU A 342 -0.02 -9.43 14.84
N ASN A 343 -1.25 -9.60 15.34
CA ASN A 343 -1.80 -8.86 16.49
C ASN A 343 -1.20 -9.24 17.84
N LYS A 344 -0.26 -10.17 17.89
CA LYS A 344 0.56 -10.45 19.08
C LYS A 344 1.71 -9.46 19.26
N ALA A 345 2.02 -8.66 18.22
CA ALA A 345 3.02 -7.60 18.33
C ALA A 345 2.43 -6.35 18.97
N SER A 346 3.17 -5.77 19.91
CA SER A 346 2.88 -4.47 20.53
C SER A 346 3.78 -3.34 20.01
N TYR A 347 4.84 -3.70 19.26
CA TYR A 347 5.80 -2.77 18.68
C TYR A 347 5.92 -2.98 17.18
N VAL A 348 5.91 -1.90 16.46
CA VAL A 348 6.10 -1.85 14.99
C VAL A 348 7.20 -0.87 14.67
N PHE A 349 8.30 -1.35 14.14
CA PHE A 349 9.42 -0.54 13.70
C PHE A 349 9.41 -0.37 12.18
N PHE A 350 9.65 0.83 11.71
CA PHE A 350 9.98 1.12 10.33
C PHE A 350 11.47 1.48 10.22
N MET A 351 12.29 0.56 9.69
CA MET A 351 13.66 0.87 9.28
C MET A 351 13.68 1.97 8.22
N ASP A 352 12.71 1.89 7.34
CA ASP A 352 12.38 2.89 6.31
C ASP A 352 10.90 2.77 5.93
N LYS A 353 10.27 3.88 5.62
CA LYS A 353 8.84 3.93 5.24
C LYS A 353 8.64 3.92 3.74
N ALA A 354 7.52 3.40 3.27
CA ALA A 354 7.08 3.58 1.89
C ALA A 354 6.75 5.06 1.62
N TRP A 355 6.95 5.51 0.37
CA TRP A 355 6.51 6.83 -0.10
C TRP A 355 4.99 7.00 -0.06
N ASN A 356 4.25 5.92 -0.01
CA ASN A 356 2.82 5.89 0.10
C ASN A 356 2.41 5.72 1.58
N SER A 357 1.76 6.73 2.15
CA SER A 357 1.26 6.68 3.52
C SER A 357 0.26 5.55 3.75
N GLY A 358 -0.50 5.16 2.72
CA GLY A 358 -1.44 4.05 2.79
C GLY A 358 -0.77 2.69 2.99
N ASP A 359 0.36 2.46 2.32
CA ASP A 359 1.11 1.20 2.48
C ASP A 359 1.69 1.10 3.90
N ASN A 360 2.17 2.22 4.46
CA ASN A 360 2.63 2.28 5.85
C ASN A 360 1.48 2.01 6.83
N ALA A 361 0.34 2.66 6.65
CA ALA A 361 -0.85 2.45 7.48
C ALA A 361 -1.35 0.99 7.40
N GLN A 362 -1.35 0.37 6.22
CA GLN A 362 -1.67 -1.05 6.07
C GLN A 362 -0.68 -1.96 6.81
N ALA A 363 0.61 -1.62 6.79
CA ALA A 363 1.63 -2.37 7.53
C ALA A 363 1.40 -2.27 9.06
N GLU A 364 1.15 -1.07 9.59
CA GLU A 364 0.79 -0.86 11.00
C GLU A 364 -0.43 -1.68 11.41
N ASP A 365 -1.41 -1.77 10.53
CA ASP A 365 -2.66 -2.49 10.74
C ASP A 365 -2.50 -4.01 10.81
N ARG A 366 -1.30 -4.55 10.58
CA ARG A 366 -1.00 -5.98 10.86
C ARG A 366 -0.92 -6.26 12.35
N ALA A 367 -0.38 -5.32 13.12
CA ALA A 367 -0.36 -5.39 14.58
C ALA A 367 -1.66 -4.86 15.19
N HIS A 368 -2.21 -3.75 14.66
CA HIS A 368 -3.39 -3.07 15.17
C HIS A 368 -4.68 -3.57 14.53
N ARG A 369 -5.18 -4.69 15.03
CA ARG A 369 -6.34 -5.40 14.48
C ARG A 369 -7.21 -5.98 15.59
N ILE A 370 -8.42 -6.44 15.27
CA ILE A 370 -9.29 -7.17 16.21
C ILE A 370 -8.50 -8.30 16.88
N GLY A 371 -8.51 -8.31 18.22
CA GLY A 371 -7.74 -9.23 19.06
C GLY A 371 -6.41 -8.68 19.56
N THR A 372 -6.06 -7.43 19.24
CA THR A 372 -4.94 -6.71 19.88
C THR A 372 -5.33 -6.34 21.32
N VAL A 373 -4.48 -6.67 22.28
CA VAL A 373 -4.82 -6.56 23.72
C VAL A 373 -4.37 -5.22 24.32
N GLY A 374 -3.28 -4.62 23.85
CA GLY A 374 -2.70 -3.38 24.38
C GLY A 374 -2.38 -2.35 23.31
N ALA A 375 -1.91 -1.18 23.72
CA ALA A 375 -1.45 -0.15 22.80
C ALA A 375 -0.38 -0.70 21.83
N VAL A 376 -0.42 -0.22 20.60
CA VAL A 376 0.60 -0.55 19.59
C VAL A 376 1.52 0.64 19.39
N ASN A 377 2.80 0.47 19.74
CA ASN A 377 3.84 1.46 19.56
C ASN A 377 4.37 1.39 18.12
N VAL A 378 4.19 2.46 17.36
CA VAL A 378 4.66 2.59 15.97
C VAL A 378 5.85 3.54 15.96
N ILE A 379 7.02 3.00 15.64
CA ILE A 379 8.30 3.68 15.79
C ILE A 379 8.96 3.83 14.41
N SER A 380 9.22 5.08 14.03
CA SER A 380 9.98 5.41 12.82
C SER A 380 11.45 5.57 13.16
N MET A 381 12.33 4.83 12.48
CA MET A 381 13.78 4.97 12.62
C MET A 381 14.30 6.01 11.61
N VAL A 382 14.83 7.12 12.06
CA VAL A 382 15.24 8.26 11.23
C VAL A 382 16.69 8.60 11.46
N ALA A 383 17.51 8.54 10.41
CA ALA A 383 18.88 9.05 10.47
C ALA A 383 18.88 10.58 10.34
N LYS A 384 19.44 11.27 11.33
CA LYS A 384 19.48 12.75 11.39
C LYS A 384 20.26 13.37 10.23
N GLY A 385 19.73 14.48 9.69
CA GLY A 385 20.36 15.25 8.62
C GLY A 385 20.40 14.49 7.28
N THR A 386 19.47 13.57 7.06
CA THR A 386 19.46 12.72 5.85
C THR A 386 18.14 12.77 5.11
N ILE A 387 18.08 12.01 4.01
CA ILE A 387 16.86 11.81 3.20
C ILE A 387 15.68 11.25 4.04
N ASP A 388 15.94 10.61 5.17
CA ASP A 388 14.89 10.04 6.00
C ASP A 388 13.97 11.12 6.58
N GLU A 389 14.53 12.26 7.02
CA GLU A 389 13.74 13.41 7.50
C GLU A 389 12.84 13.96 6.39
N ALA A 390 13.38 14.07 5.18
CA ALA A 390 12.60 14.54 4.02
C ALA A 390 11.46 13.57 3.64
N VAL A 391 11.65 12.26 3.85
CA VAL A 391 10.58 11.27 3.66
C VAL A 391 9.50 11.43 4.73
N GLU A 392 9.85 11.64 5.99
CA GLU A 392 8.87 11.88 7.06
C GLU A 392 8.07 13.17 6.79
N ASP A 393 8.71 14.26 6.43
CA ASP A 393 8.05 15.52 6.06
C ASP A 393 7.05 15.29 4.89
N TYR A 394 7.49 14.60 3.84
CA TYR A 394 6.64 14.26 2.68
C TYR A 394 5.41 13.44 3.08
N LEU A 395 5.59 12.45 3.97
CA LEU A 395 4.48 11.60 4.42
C LEU A 395 3.48 12.37 5.27
N LEU A 396 3.94 13.30 6.12
CA LEU A 396 3.08 14.17 6.91
C LEU A 396 2.21 15.07 6.03
N GLU A 397 2.77 15.64 4.96
CA GLU A 397 2.03 16.50 4.04
C GLU A 397 1.04 15.74 3.18
N ASN A 398 1.38 14.52 2.72
CA ASN A 398 0.44 13.66 2.03
C ASN A 398 -0.73 13.24 2.94
N LYS A 399 -0.46 13.03 4.22
CA LYS A 399 -1.51 12.76 5.20
C LYS A 399 -2.48 13.94 5.32
N ASP A 400 -1.97 15.18 5.42
CA ASP A 400 -2.83 16.39 5.46
C ASP A 400 -3.71 16.50 4.20
N LEU A 401 -3.16 16.21 3.02
CA LEU A 401 -3.92 16.20 1.78
C LEU A 401 -5.05 15.15 1.80
N ILE A 402 -4.76 13.94 2.26
CA ILE A 402 -5.75 12.87 2.37
C ILE A 402 -6.83 13.27 3.37
N ASP A 403 -6.45 13.77 4.54
CA ASP A 403 -7.38 14.21 5.58
C ASP A 403 -8.32 15.32 5.06
N ARG A 404 -7.82 16.22 4.22
CA ARG A 404 -8.65 17.29 3.60
C ARG A 404 -9.61 16.78 2.54
N VAL A 405 -9.16 15.91 1.64
CA VAL A 405 -9.97 15.44 0.51
C VAL A 405 -10.89 14.28 0.91
N VAL A 406 -10.39 13.33 1.68
CA VAL A 406 -11.14 12.12 2.04
C VAL A 406 -11.95 12.33 3.32
N ASP A 407 -11.38 12.99 4.33
CA ASP A 407 -12.01 13.19 5.63
C ASP A 407 -12.60 14.60 5.83
N GLY A 408 -12.40 15.53 4.89
CA GLY A 408 -12.91 16.91 4.97
C GLY A 408 -12.25 17.77 6.06
N LYS A 409 -11.09 17.37 6.56
CA LYS A 409 -10.37 18.04 7.67
C LYS A 409 -8.97 18.48 7.19
N GLY A 410 -8.40 19.56 7.74
CA GLY A 410 -7.00 19.94 7.52
C GLY A 410 -6.73 21.43 7.40
N SER A 411 -5.49 21.84 7.66
CA SER A 411 -4.98 23.21 7.58
C SER A 411 -4.12 23.43 6.33
N LYS A 412 -3.93 24.68 5.93
CA LYS A 412 -3.13 25.04 4.74
C LYS A 412 -1.63 24.97 5.02
N GLN A 413 -0.91 24.04 4.39
CA GLN A 413 0.55 24.14 4.23
C GLN A 413 1.00 23.86 2.80
N ASP A 414 2.15 24.43 2.37
CA ASP A 414 2.51 24.61 0.96
C ASP A 414 3.61 23.61 0.52
N ILE A 415 3.36 22.85 -0.54
CA ILE A 415 4.23 21.79 -1.12
C ILE A 415 5.59 22.37 -1.61
N LYS A 416 5.68 23.68 -1.83
CA LYS A 416 6.86 24.35 -2.34
C LYS A 416 8.06 24.25 -1.38
N THR A 417 7.78 24.16 -0.09
CA THR A 417 8.78 24.09 0.99
C THR A 417 9.51 22.73 0.98
N ILE A 418 8.86 21.63 0.58
CA ILE A 418 9.43 20.28 0.62
C ILE A 418 10.41 20.03 -0.52
N LEU A 419 10.04 20.40 -1.74
CA LEU A 419 10.95 20.26 -2.88
C LEU A 419 12.23 21.08 -2.68
N ASN A 420 12.10 22.26 -2.08
CA ASN A 420 13.28 23.07 -1.74
C ASN A 420 14.09 22.43 -0.60
N LYS A 421 13.47 21.81 0.40
CA LYS A 421 14.18 21.06 1.44
C LYS A 421 14.87 19.81 0.88
N LEU A 422 14.22 19.05 -0.01
CA LEU A 422 14.83 17.89 -0.68
C LEU A 422 16.08 18.25 -1.50
N LEU A 423 16.12 19.45 -2.07
CA LEU A 423 17.25 19.95 -2.88
C LEU A 423 18.28 20.75 -2.06
N SER A 424 17.93 21.25 -0.88
CA SER A 424 18.81 22.06 -0.02
C SER A 424 19.48 21.26 1.10
N ILE A 425 19.07 20.01 1.32
CA ILE A 425 19.77 19.06 2.18
C ILE A 425 20.87 18.40 1.36
#